data_aa7c8887b99a813f6e82c6dd1d422050
#
_entry.id   aa7c8887b99a813f6e82c6dd1d422050
#
_cell.length_a   1.000
_cell.length_b   1.000
_cell.length_c   1.000
_cell.angle_alpha   90.00
_cell.angle_beta   90.00
_cell.angle_gamma   90.00
#
_symmetry.space_group_name_H-M   'P 1'
#
loop_
_entity.id
_entity.type
_entity.pdbx_description
1 polymer ?
#
loop_
_entity_poly.entity_id
_entity_poly.type
_entity_poly.pdbx_seq_one_letter_code
_entity_poly.pdbx_strand_id
1 'polypeptide(L)'
;MAKDPRIAIIGAGVGGLVTALHLHAHGFKNIDLFEAAGQLTSLGVGINVQPHAILVLRNLGLLPRLEAIGIQTQELNYYDRHGNSIISEPRGKFAGYKVPQFSVHRGELQLMLLDAVKERLGEDRIHLNHALETFEHLEGEQVKLRFHQKHSGEKAAIPEMVSDLCVAADGINSTVRRILYPKEGPPNFSGRMLWRGCVEREPFLTGSSMVWSGHADQKFIAYPIRNYGGEAGSKSLVNWIAELRVRDEIDPDTTPPEKTDWLNDVPKERFAGQFESWTFGFLDVPQLIAETEKVFEYPMCDRNPAERWSFASLTLLGDAAHPMYPIGSNGASQAILDAACLTNCLLRWQSGDIANITGALQAYQDERLPITAKIVMANRGNGPDHVLQVAHERAPNGFKHINDIISQKELEDIGLAYKAVAGFEVERVNDLASKSEGTAERLGLVDSKAIANGKH
;
A
#
# COMPACT_ATOMS: atom_id res chain seq x y z
N MET A 1 0.78 31.04 -21.02
CA MET A 1 1.55 30.59 -19.86
C MET A 1 0.98 29.25 -19.42
N ALA A 2 1.81 28.27 -19.11
CA ALA A 2 1.34 27.01 -18.55
C ALA A 2 0.56 27.31 -17.26
N LYS A 3 -0.60 26.65 -17.09
CA LYS A 3 -1.40 26.78 -15.88
C LYS A 3 -0.66 26.08 -14.75
N ASP A 4 -0.23 26.79 -13.71
CA ASP A 4 0.48 26.24 -12.54
C ASP A 4 -0.38 26.51 -11.29
N PRO A 5 -1.37 25.64 -11.02
CA PRO A 5 -2.29 25.81 -9.91
C PRO A 5 -1.56 25.59 -8.56
N ARG A 6 -2.03 26.24 -7.51
CA ARG A 6 -1.65 25.92 -6.14
C ARG A 6 -2.31 24.60 -5.74
N ILE A 7 -1.49 23.60 -5.42
CA ILE A 7 -1.94 22.25 -5.08
C ILE A 7 -1.63 21.97 -3.62
N ALA A 8 -2.66 21.68 -2.85
CA ALA A 8 -2.51 21.18 -1.48
C ALA A 8 -2.70 19.66 -1.46
N ILE A 9 -1.73 18.94 -0.89
CA ILE A 9 -1.83 17.48 -0.66
C ILE A 9 -1.93 17.24 0.83
N ILE A 10 -2.99 16.58 1.29
CA ILE A 10 -3.21 16.27 2.70
C ILE A 10 -2.81 14.83 2.97
N GLY A 11 -1.78 14.66 3.80
CA GLY A 11 -1.20 13.36 4.18
C GLY A 11 0.10 13.02 3.45
N ALA A 12 1.16 12.75 4.22
CA ALA A 12 2.47 12.33 3.75
C ALA A 12 2.65 10.79 3.79
N GLY A 13 1.58 10.04 3.54
CA GLY A 13 1.66 8.61 3.25
C GLY A 13 2.22 8.35 1.85
N VAL A 14 2.35 7.05 1.48
CA VAL A 14 2.87 6.65 0.17
C VAL A 14 2.12 7.35 -0.98
N GLY A 15 0.78 7.39 -0.92
CA GLY A 15 -0.05 8.04 -1.95
C GLY A 15 0.23 9.54 -2.10
N GLY A 16 0.26 10.29 -0.98
CA GLY A 16 0.52 11.73 -1.01
C GLY A 16 1.93 12.09 -1.48
N LEU A 17 2.95 11.36 -0.98
CA LEU A 17 4.34 11.56 -1.39
C LEU A 17 4.56 11.27 -2.88
N VAL A 18 4.00 10.14 -3.39
CA VAL A 18 4.10 9.82 -4.82
C VAL A 18 3.31 10.82 -5.67
N THR A 19 2.17 11.32 -5.17
CA THR A 19 1.41 12.37 -5.87
C THR A 19 2.25 13.65 -6.01
N ALA A 20 2.90 14.10 -4.94
CA ALA A 20 3.79 15.26 -4.99
C ALA A 20 4.94 15.07 -6.00
N LEU A 21 5.61 13.91 -5.95
CA LEU A 21 6.71 13.57 -6.86
C LEU A 21 6.24 13.48 -8.33
N HIS A 22 5.08 12.87 -8.56
CA HIS A 22 4.57 12.67 -9.92
C HIS A 22 4.11 13.99 -10.55
N LEU A 23 3.39 14.82 -9.81
CA LEU A 23 3.00 16.16 -10.23
C LEU A 23 4.25 17.03 -10.55
N HIS A 24 5.22 17.05 -9.62
CA HIS A 24 6.43 17.83 -9.80
C HIS A 24 7.22 17.39 -11.05
N ALA A 25 7.38 16.08 -11.26
CA ALA A 25 8.07 15.52 -12.42
C ALA A 25 7.42 15.96 -13.76
N HIS A 26 6.14 16.25 -13.75
CA HIS A 26 5.37 16.68 -14.92
C HIS A 26 5.13 18.19 -14.99
N GLY A 27 5.89 18.96 -14.20
CA GLY A 27 5.98 20.43 -14.36
C GLY A 27 5.05 21.25 -13.47
N PHE A 28 4.26 20.64 -12.59
CA PHE A 28 3.55 21.35 -11.53
C PHE A 28 4.55 21.72 -10.42
N LYS A 29 4.67 23.00 -10.08
CA LYS A 29 5.70 23.47 -9.14
C LYS A 29 5.14 24.01 -7.84
N ASN A 30 3.88 24.44 -7.85
CA ASN A 30 3.26 25.08 -6.70
C ASN A 30 2.51 24.05 -5.86
N ILE A 31 3.24 23.14 -5.23
CA ILE A 31 2.73 22.00 -4.46
C ILE A 31 3.14 22.18 -3.01
N ASP A 32 2.18 22.08 -2.10
CA ASP A 32 2.38 22.05 -0.66
C ASP A 32 1.82 20.75 -0.08
N LEU A 33 2.61 20.05 0.76
CA LEU A 33 2.28 18.79 1.39
C LEU A 33 2.07 19.01 2.90
N PHE A 34 0.91 18.62 3.43
CA PHE A 34 0.52 18.79 4.82
C PHE A 34 0.40 17.45 5.52
N GLU A 35 1.05 17.30 6.67
CA GLU A 35 1.06 16.08 7.46
C GLU A 35 0.70 16.37 8.93
N ALA A 36 -0.21 15.58 9.46
CA ALA A 36 -0.69 15.72 10.84
C ALA A 36 0.37 15.34 11.88
N ALA A 37 1.28 14.42 11.55
CA ALA A 37 2.36 14.03 12.43
C ALA A 37 3.43 15.13 12.50
N GLY A 38 3.98 15.35 13.69
CA GLY A 38 5.08 16.31 13.89
C GLY A 38 6.42 15.79 13.35
N GLN A 39 6.53 14.49 13.15
CA GLN A 39 7.71 13.83 12.59
C GLN A 39 7.27 12.55 11.89
N LEU A 40 7.88 12.27 10.72
CA LEU A 40 7.80 10.98 10.06
C LEU A 40 9.01 10.14 10.46
N THR A 41 8.76 8.93 10.94
CA THR A 41 9.81 8.02 11.43
C THR A 41 9.66 6.66 10.74
N SER A 42 10.74 5.87 10.74
CA SER A 42 10.73 4.51 10.20
C SER A 42 9.94 3.57 11.11
N LEU A 43 8.65 3.85 11.28
CA LEU A 43 7.75 3.01 12.05
C LEU A 43 6.97 2.09 11.12
N GLY A 44 6.72 0.90 11.62
CA GLY A 44 5.86 -0.06 10.93
C GLY A 44 6.53 -1.39 10.69
N VAL A 45 5.95 -2.10 9.75
CA VAL A 45 6.24 -3.48 9.39
C VAL A 45 6.40 -3.58 7.87
N GLY A 46 6.52 -4.78 7.34
CA GLY A 46 6.66 -4.99 5.90
C GLY A 46 5.46 -4.55 5.08
N ILE A 47 5.73 -4.17 3.85
CA ILE A 47 4.75 -3.91 2.78
C ILE A 47 5.27 -4.48 1.47
N ASN A 48 4.37 -4.88 0.59
CA ASN A 48 4.70 -5.33 -0.76
C ASN A 48 4.24 -4.30 -1.79
N VAL A 49 5.09 -4.04 -2.79
CA VAL A 49 4.81 -3.15 -3.90
C VAL A 49 4.80 -3.95 -5.20
N GLN A 50 3.64 -4.01 -5.85
CA GLN A 50 3.39 -4.82 -7.03
C GLN A 50 4.03 -4.25 -8.30
N PRO A 51 4.30 -5.06 -9.34
CA PRO A 51 5.04 -4.63 -10.54
C PRO A 51 4.48 -3.39 -11.24
N HIS A 52 3.16 -3.25 -11.34
CA HIS A 52 2.53 -2.09 -11.98
C HIS A 52 2.80 -0.77 -11.23
N ALA A 53 2.90 -0.81 -9.89
CA ALA A 53 3.28 0.35 -9.08
C ALA A 53 4.79 0.62 -9.13
N ILE A 54 5.61 -0.44 -9.18
CA ILE A 54 7.06 -0.32 -9.39
C ILE A 54 7.36 0.39 -10.72
N LEU A 55 6.56 0.13 -11.74
CA LEU A 55 6.69 0.83 -13.02
C LEU A 55 6.56 2.36 -12.86
N VAL A 56 5.60 2.83 -12.06
CA VAL A 56 5.45 4.27 -11.76
C VAL A 56 6.68 4.80 -11.03
N LEU A 57 7.15 4.09 -9.99
CA LEU A 57 8.35 4.49 -9.23
C LEU A 57 9.61 4.48 -10.09
N ARG A 58 9.76 3.49 -11.00
CA ARG A 58 10.85 3.45 -11.99
C ARG A 58 10.82 4.70 -12.89
N ASN A 59 9.66 5.05 -13.40
CA ASN A 59 9.48 6.22 -14.27
C ASN A 59 9.76 7.55 -13.54
N LEU A 60 9.66 7.56 -12.21
CA LEU A 60 10.09 8.66 -11.34
C LEU A 60 11.59 8.59 -10.96
N GLY A 61 12.37 7.66 -11.52
CA GLY A 61 13.80 7.50 -11.21
C GLY A 61 14.11 6.97 -9.81
N LEU A 62 13.12 6.31 -9.15
CA LEU A 62 13.25 5.87 -7.76
C LEU A 62 13.64 4.39 -7.62
N LEU A 63 13.73 3.64 -8.74
CA LEU A 63 14.03 2.21 -8.69
C LEU A 63 15.36 1.89 -7.99
N PRO A 64 16.49 2.60 -8.26
CA PRO A 64 17.76 2.32 -7.55
C PRO A 64 17.67 2.54 -6.04
N ARG A 65 16.90 3.54 -5.58
CA ARG A 65 16.68 3.79 -4.15
C ARG A 65 15.86 2.67 -3.51
N LEU A 66 14.87 2.17 -4.23
CA LEU A 66 14.04 1.05 -3.75
C LEU A 66 14.84 -0.26 -3.70
N GLU A 67 15.71 -0.50 -4.67
CA GLU A 67 16.64 -1.65 -4.67
C GLU A 67 17.60 -1.64 -3.48
N ALA A 68 17.98 -0.45 -3.00
CA ALA A 68 18.85 -0.32 -1.83
C ALA A 68 18.17 -0.65 -0.48
N ILE A 69 16.83 -0.56 -0.40
CA ILE A 69 16.09 -0.73 0.86
C ILE A 69 15.16 -1.94 0.88
N GLY A 70 14.90 -2.57 -0.26
CA GLY A 70 13.91 -3.65 -0.38
C GLY A 70 14.48 -4.92 -0.98
N ILE A 71 13.70 -5.98 -0.92
CA ILE A 71 14.01 -7.29 -1.50
C ILE A 71 13.14 -7.49 -2.74
N GLN A 72 13.77 -7.84 -3.87
CA GLN A 72 13.05 -8.30 -5.05
C GLN A 72 12.43 -9.66 -4.74
N THR A 73 11.11 -9.70 -4.59
CA THR A 73 10.36 -10.90 -4.29
C THR A 73 10.46 -11.89 -5.44
N GLN A 74 10.88 -13.12 -5.12
CA GLN A 74 11.07 -14.19 -6.10
C GLN A 74 9.80 -15.01 -6.31
N GLU A 75 9.14 -15.36 -5.22
CA GLU A 75 7.97 -16.24 -5.23
C GLU A 75 7.04 -15.98 -4.04
N LEU A 76 5.81 -16.41 -4.15
CA LEU A 76 4.85 -16.53 -3.07
C LEU A 76 4.40 -17.98 -2.98
N ASN A 77 4.62 -18.56 -1.80
CA ASN A 77 4.30 -19.94 -1.50
C ASN A 77 3.07 -20.00 -0.58
N TYR A 78 2.07 -20.73 -0.96
CA TYR A 78 0.89 -21.02 -0.16
C TYR A 78 0.98 -22.41 0.46
N TYR A 79 0.71 -22.48 1.77
CA TYR A 79 0.72 -23.72 2.55
C TYR A 79 -0.58 -23.82 3.36
N ASP A 80 -1.01 -25.06 3.63
CA ASP A 80 -2.04 -25.26 4.64
C ASP A 80 -1.47 -25.03 6.06
N ARG A 81 -2.32 -25.14 7.08
CA ARG A 81 -1.91 -24.96 8.48
C ARG A 81 -0.97 -26.05 9.00
N HIS A 82 -0.80 -27.15 8.27
CA HIS A 82 0.12 -28.26 8.59
C HIS A 82 1.47 -28.15 7.86
N GLY A 83 1.65 -27.15 7.01
CA GLY A 83 2.86 -26.94 6.20
C GLY A 83 2.88 -27.72 4.89
N ASN A 84 1.75 -28.30 4.45
CA ASN A 84 1.65 -28.91 3.13
C ASN A 84 1.56 -27.85 2.04
N SER A 85 2.38 -27.98 1.01
CA SER A 85 2.43 -27.04 -0.10
C SER A 85 1.16 -27.11 -0.94
N ILE A 86 0.53 -25.96 -1.16
CA ILE A 86 -0.64 -25.80 -2.03
C ILE A 86 -0.20 -25.36 -3.42
N ILE A 87 0.46 -24.21 -3.53
CA ILE A 87 0.99 -23.69 -4.80
C ILE A 87 2.15 -22.73 -4.51
N SER A 88 3.12 -22.70 -5.42
CA SER A 88 4.17 -21.69 -5.48
C SER A 88 3.98 -20.85 -6.74
N GLU A 89 3.85 -19.53 -6.56
CA GLU A 89 3.70 -18.59 -7.66
C GLU A 89 4.96 -17.73 -7.81
N PRO A 90 5.62 -17.70 -8.96
CA PRO A 90 6.70 -16.76 -9.22
C PRO A 90 6.19 -15.32 -9.17
N ARG A 91 7.04 -14.38 -8.74
CA ARG A 91 6.71 -12.96 -8.57
C ARG A 91 7.68 -12.05 -9.33
N GLY A 92 7.23 -10.85 -9.65
CA GLY A 92 8.05 -9.84 -10.30
C GLY A 92 8.75 -10.37 -11.56
N LYS A 93 10.05 -10.13 -11.68
CA LYS A 93 10.85 -10.59 -12.84
C LYS A 93 10.82 -12.11 -13.02
N PHE A 94 10.70 -12.87 -11.94
CA PHE A 94 10.63 -14.35 -12.00
C PHE A 94 9.31 -14.86 -12.58
N ALA A 95 8.26 -14.03 -12.55
CA ALA A 95 6.98 -14.30 -13.22
C ALA A 95 6.91 -13.75 -14.66
N GLY A 96 8.02 -13.26 -15.21
CA GLY A 96 8.09 -12.70 -16.56
C GLY A 96 7.74 -11.23 -16.69
N TYR A 97 7.59 -10.48 -15.58
CA TYR A 97 7.46 -9.03 -15.64
C TYR A 97 8.80 -8.37 -16.01
N LYS A 98 8.77 -7.27 -16.75
CA LYS A 98 9.95 -6.42 -17.04
C LYS A 98 10.43 -5.62 -15.84
N VAL A 99 9.64 -5.52 -14.80
CA VAL A 99 9.95 -4.83 -13.56
C VAL A 99 9.77 -5.78 -12.37
N PRO A 100 10.53 -5.59 -11.28
CA PRO A 100 10.41 -6.46 -10.10
C PRO A 100 9.12 -6.19 -9.31
N GLN A 101 8.85 -7.08 -8.36
CA GLN A 101 8.02 -6.84 -7.19
C GLN A 101 8.95 -6.64 -6.00
N PHE A 102 8.61 -5.77 -5.05
CA PHE A 102 9.40 -5.58 -3.84
C PHE A 102 8.64 -5.88 -2.56
N SER A 103 9.33 -6.53 -1.64
CA SER A 103 9.01 -6.55 -0.21
C SER A 103 9.95 -5.56 0.49
N VAL A 104 9.42 -4.62 1.26
CA VAL A 104 10.19 -3.53 1.86
C VAL A 104 9.62 -3.13 3.22
N HIS A 105 10.44 -2.56 4.10
CA HIS A 105 9.95 -1.95 5.33
C HIS A 105 9.14 -0.69 5.01
N ARG A 106 7.87 -0.63 5.45
CA ARG A 106 6.93 0.45 5.10
C ARG A 106 7.46 1.84 5.46
N GLY A 107 8.05 1.96 6.67
CA GLY A 107 8.63 3.22 7.12
C GLY A 107 9.83 3.65 6.29
N GLU A 108 10.69 2.72 5.87
CA GLU A 108 11.82 3.03 4.99
C GLU A 108 11.36 3.48 3.59
N LEU A 109 10.33 2.83 3.04
CA LEU A 109 9.70 3.27 1.79
C LEU A 109 9.17 4.70 1.92
N GLN A 110 8.46 5.01 3.02
CA GLN A 110 7.91 6.35 3.26
C GLN A 110 9.02 7.39 3.39
N LEU A 111 10.09 7.10 4.15
CA LEU A 111 11.21 8.02 4.31
C LEU A 111 11.99 8.21 3.01
N MET A 112 12.22 7.17 2.23
CA MET A 112 12.84 7.26 0.90
C MET A 112 12.04 8.16 -0.05
N LEU A 113 10.71 8.06 -0.04
CA LEU A 113 9.83 8.93 -0.81
C LEU A 113 9.85 10.36 -0.29
N LEU A 114 9.84 10.56 1.03
CA LEU A 114 9.94 11.88 1.67
C LEU A 114 11.25 12.58 1.31
N ASP A 115 12.36 11.88 1.36
CA ASP A 115 13.67 12.44 0.99
C ASP A 115 13.68 12.86 -0.49
N ALA A 116 13.08 12.06 -1.37
CA ALA A 116 12.92 12.44 -2.77
C ALA A 116 12.02 13.67 -2.95
N VAL A 117 10.98 13.84 -2.13
CA VAL A 117 10.13 15.06 -2.13
C VAL A 117 10.94 16.26 -1.67
N LYS A 118 11.69 16.17 -0.56
CA LYS A 118 12.56 17.24 -0.07
C LYS A 118 13.59 17.69 -1.09
N GLU A 119 14.25 16.73 -1.74
CA GLU A 119 15.26 17.01 -2.76
C GLU A 119 14.69 17.72 -4.00
N ARG A 120 13.46 17.38 -4.40
CA ARG A 120 12.89 17.88 -5.67
C ARG A 120 12.02 19.12 -5.49
N LEU A 121 11.23 19.18 -4.43
CA LEU A 121 10.28 20.26 -4.16
C LEU A 121 10.84 21.31 -3.19
N GLY A 122 11.75 20.91 -2.30
CA GLY A 122 12.24 21.72 -1.17
C GLY A 122 11.58 21.36 0.15
N GLU A 123 12.29 21.56 1.26
CA GLU A 123 11.79 21.27 2.60
C GLU A 123 10.68 22.24 3.03
N ASP A 124 10.69 23.46 2.55
CA ASP A 124 9.69 24.50 2.80
C ASP A 124 8.30 24.18 2.24
N ARG A 125 8.21 23.18 1.36
CA ARG A 125 6.94 22.67 0.81
C ARG A 125 6.31 21.56 1.63
N ILE A 126 6.95 21.14 2.73
CA ILE A 126 6.47 20.05 3.58
C ILE A 126 6.13 20.61 4.96
N HIS A 127 4.84 20.61 5.26
CA HIS A 127 4.28 21.18 6.48
C HIS A 127 3.90 20.07 7.45
N LEU A 128 4.83 19.71 8.36
CA LEU A 128 4.56 18.77 9.44
C LEU A 128 3.75 19.41 10.57
N ASN A 129 3.10 18.59 11.40
CA ASN A 129 2.23 19.05 12.49
C ASN A 129 1.06 19.92 12.02
N HIS A 130 0.58 19.68 10.78
CA HIS A 130 -0.55 20.35 10.15
C HIS A 130 -1.70 19.37 9.95
N ALA A 131 -2.52 19.17 11.00
CA ALA A 131 -3.72 18.34 10.90
C ALA A 131 -4.87 19.13 10.28
N LEU A 132 -5.45 18.65 9.18
CA LEU A 132 -6.62 19.29 8.58
C LEU A 132 -7.81 19.22 9.56
N GLU A 133 -8.40 20.37 9.85
CA GLU A 133 -9.59 20.48 10.68
C GLU A 133 -10.86 20.48 9.80
N THR A 134 -10.89 21.35 8.77
CA THR A 134 -12.01 21.51 7.86
C THR A 134 -11.58 22.15 6.55
N PHE A 135 -12.47 22.15 5.58
CA PHE A 135 -12.30 22.85 4.31
C PHE A 135 -13.63 23.52 3.89
N GLU A 136 -13.52 24.50 2.98
CA GLU A 136 -14.63 25.23 2.42
C GLU A 136 -14.38 25.43 0.91
N HIS A 137 -15.36 25.14 0.08
CA HIS A 137 -15.32 25.49 -1.33
C HIS A 137 -15.60 26.98 -1.50
N LEU A 138 -14.74 27.65 -2.24
CA LEU A 138 -14.88 29.08 -2.55
C LEU A 138 -15.41 29.27 -3.98
N GLU A 139 -15.87 30.46 -4.27
CA GLU A 139 -16.17 30.89 -5.65
C GLU A 139 -14.91 30.78 -6.52
N GLY A 140 -15.02 30.43 -7.81
CA GLY A 140 -13.89 30.30 -8.73
C GLY A 140 -13.14 28.97 -8.62
N GLU A 141 -13.77 27.91 -8.14
CA GLU A 141 -13.21 26.56 -8.06
C GLU A 141 -11.97 26.44 -7.12
N GLN A 142 -11.92 27.24 -6.04
CA GLN A 142 -10.85 27.17 -5.04
C GLN A 142 -11.33 26.46 -3.77
N VAL A 143 -10.38 25.97 -2.99
CA VAL A 143 -10.61 25.34 -1.68
C VAL A 143 -9.83 26.08 -0.61
N LYS A 144 -10.53 26.52 0.44
CA LYS A 144 -9.91 27.05 1.66
C LYS A 144 -9.76 25.93 2.67
N LEU A 145 -8.56 25.80 3.21
CA LEU A 145 -8.15 24.75 4.13
C LEU A 145 -7.82 25.37 5.50
N ARG A 146 -8.33 24.76 6.58
CA ARG A 146 -8.00 25.13 7.94
C ARG A 146 -7.28 23.98 8.62
N PHE A 147 -6.17 24.32 9.28
CA PHE A 147 -5.33 23.36 9.96
C PHE A 147 -5.19 23.71 11.44
N HIS A 148 -4.87 22.71 12.25
CA HIS A 148 -4.47 22.89 13.64
C HIS A 148 -3.23 22.05 13.94
N GLN A 149 -2.46 22.43 14.96
CA GLN A 149 -1.35 21.62 15.46
C GLN A 149 -1.88 20.49 16.33
N LYS A 150 -1.52 19.25 15.99
CA LYS A 150 -2.00 18.05 16.69
C LYS A 150 -1.36 17.85 18.06
N HIS A 151 -0.11 18.29 18.23
CA HIS A 151 0.72 18.00 19.40
C HIS A 151 1.03 19.21 20.31
N SER A 152 0.42 20.35 20.08
CA SER A 152 0.46 21.47 21.01
C SER A 152 -0.68 21.33 22.04
N GLY A 153 -0.39 21.46 23.31
CA GLY A 153 -1.38 21.38 24.41
C GLY A 153 -2.53 22.41 24.28
N GLU A 154 -2.33 23.47 23.54
CA GLU A 154 -3.35 24.36 22.99
C GLU A 154 -3.40 24.18 21.49
N LYS A 155 -4.59 24.05 20.90
CA LYS A 155 -4.79 24.04 19.45
C LYS A 155 -4.38 25.40 18.88
N ALA A 156 -3.08 25.61 18.66
CA ALA A 156 -2.61 26.83 18.01
C ALA A 156 -3.17 26.87 16.60
N ALA A 157 -3.89 27.95 16.29
CA ALA A 157 -4.43 28.16 14.96
C ALA A 157 -3.29 28.39 13.97
N ILE A 158 -3.34 27.65 12.85
CA ILE A 158 -2.46 27.84 11.72
C ILE A 158 -3.17 28.75 10.72
N PRO A 159 -2.46 29.65 10.00
CA PRO A 159 -3.06 30.47 8.97
C PRO A 159 -3.82 29.62 7.93
N GLU A 160 -5.01 30.07 7.56
CA GLU A 160 -5.79 29.44 6.51
C GLU A 160 -5.03 29.44 5.18
N MET A 161 -5.16 28.37 4.41
CA MET A 161 -4.60 28.26 3.08
C MET A 161 -5.70 28.18 2.03
N VAL A 162 -5.52 28.88 0.91
CA VAL A 162 -6.37 28.75 -0.27
C VAL A 162 -5.59 28.07 -1.38
N SER A 163 -6.14 27.00 -1.93
CA SER A 163 -5.55 26.25 -3.05
C SER A 163 -6.53 26.13 -4.22
N ASP A 164 -5.99 25.95 -5.42
CA ASP A 164 -6.77 25.75 -6.64
C ASP A 164 -7.13 24.26 -6.82
N LEU A 165 -6.43 23.39 -6.11
CA LEU A 165 -6.65 21.94 -6.06
C LEU A 165 -6.27 21.40 -4.69
N CYS A 166 -7.13 20.56 -4.09
CA CYS A 166 -6.85 19.80 -2.88
C CYS A 166 -6.92 18.29 -3.17
N VAL A 167 -5.84 17.57 -2.83
CA VAL A 167 -5.77 16.11 -2.90
C VAL A 167 -5.72 15.54 -1.49
N ALA A 168 -6.77 14.85 -1.08
CA ALA A 168 -6.87 14.23 0.23
C ALA A 168 -6.34 12.80 0.19
N ALA A 169 -5.13 12.60 0.72
CA ALA A 169 -4.43 11.32 0.87
C ALA A 169 -4.21 10.98 2.35
N ASP A 170 -5.16 11.37 3.22
CA ASP A 170 -5.10 11.33 4.68
C ASP A 170 -5.56 10.00 5.30
N GLY A 171 -5.59 8.93 4.49
CA GLY A 171 -5.71 7.53 4.92
C GLY A 171 -7.13 7.09 5.28
N ILE A 172 -7.28 5.88 5.82
CA ILE A 172 -8.57 5.26 6.15
C ILE A 172 -9.42 6.09 7.14
N ASN A 173 -8.76 6.86 8.01
CA ASN A 173 -9.41 7.76 8.97
C ASN A 173 -9.52 9.20 8.44
N SER A 174 -9.57 9.39 7.13
CA SER A 174 -9.61 10.67 6.45
C SER A 174 -10.60 11.66 7.08
N THR A 175 -10.08 12.82 7.44
CA THR A 175 -10.90 13.96 7.89
C THR A 175 -11.74 14.49 6.73
N VAL A 176 -11.15 14.54 5.52
CA VAL A 176 -11.87 15.01 4.32
C VAL A 176 -13.03 14.08 4.01
N ARG A 177 -12.82 12.77 3.98
CA ARG A 177 -13.89 11.79 3.73
C ARG A 177 -15.00 11.88 4.76
N ARG A 178 -14.67 12.02 6.03
CA ARG A 178 -15.64 12.17 7.12
C ARG A 178 -16.52 13.43 6.94
N ILE A 179 -15.96 14.52 6.46
CA ILE A 179 -16.72 15.75 6.17
C ILE A 179 -17.63 15.56 4.95
N LEU A 180 -17.14 14.91 3.89
CA LEU A 180 -17.89 14.61 2.68
C LEU A 180 -19.01 13.58 2.90
N TYR A 181 -18.76 12.60 3.77
CA TYR A 181 -19.67 11.48 4.07
C TYR A 181 -19.99 11.38 5.56
N PRO A 182 -20.69 12.38 6.16
CA PRO A 182 -20.89 12.45 7.61
C PRO A 182 -21.75 11.31 8.18
N LYS A 183 -22.44 10.55 7.33
CA LYS A 183 -23.29 9.42 7.71
C LYS A 183 -22.62 8.06 7.47
N GLU A 184 -21.39 8.01 6.97
CA GLU A 184 -20.71 6.75 6.64
C GLU A 184 -20.36 5.91 7.89
N GLY A 185 -20.12 6.56 9.02
CA GLY A 185 -19.72 5.88 10.24
C GLY A 185 -18.24 5.45 10.28
N PRO A 186 -17.87 4.56 11.21
CA PRO A 186 -16.53 4.01 11.33
C PRO A 186 -16.18 3.10 10.13
N PRO A 187 -14.89 2.70 9.96
CA PRO A 187 -14.52 1.64 9.03
C PRO A 187 -15.22 0.32 9.36
N ASN A 188 -15.46 -0.53 8.34
CA ASN A 188 -16.05 -1.85 8.52
C ASN A 188 -14.97 -2.82 9.03
N PHE A 189 -15.21 -3.46 10.14
CA PHE A 189 -14.36 -4.50 10.70
C PHE A 189 -14.74 -5.87 10.13
N SER A 190 -13.75 -6.63 9.67
CA SER A 190 -13.94 -7.95 9.06
C SER A 190 -14.18 -9.11 10.08
N GLY A 191 -14.14 -8.81 11.37
CA GLY A 191 -14.07 -9.84 12.41
C GLY A 191 -12.68 -10.43 12.63
N ARG A 192 -11.66 -9.98 11.90
CA ARG A 192 -10.27 -10.49 11.98
C ARG A 192 -9.33 -9.47 12.57
N MET A 193 -8.49 -9.92 13.52
CA MET A 193 -7.40 -9.14 14.08
C MET A 193 -6.08 -9.57 13.46
N LEU A 194 -5.18 -8.62 13.31
CA LEU A 194 -3.85 -8.79 12.76
C LEU A 194 -2.82 -8.40 13.82
N TRP A 195 -1.88 -9.30 14.10
CA TRP A 195 -0.67 -9.03 14.88
C TRP A 195 0.52 -9.07 13.95
N ARG A 196 1.38 -8.09 14.05
CA ARG A 196 2.49 -7.91 13.13
C ARG A 196 3.77 -7.60 13.87
N GLY A 197 4.87 -8.17 13.38
CA GLY A 197 6.19 -7.89 13.91
C GLY A 197 7.27 -8.11 12.86
N CYS A 198 8.47 -7.66 13.22
CA CYS A 198 9.68 -7.91 12.46
C CYS A 198 10.74 -8.51 13.36
N VAL A 199 11.52 -9.45 12.83
CA VAL A 199 12.61 -10.11 13.55
C VAL A 199 13.77 -10.42 12.62
N GLU A 200 15.00 -10.27 13.11
CA GLU A 200 16.20 -10.64 12.36
C GLU A 200 16.48 -12.14 12.48
N ARG A 201 16.50 -12.81 11.35
CA ARG A 201 16.72 -14.25 11.27
C ARG A 201 17.54 -14.66 10.05
N GLU A 202 18.01 -15.91 10.07
CA GLU A 202 18.53 -16.52 8.85
C GLU A 202 17.43 -16.57 7.77
N PRO A 203 17.78 -16.33 6.50
CA PRO A 203 16.85 -16.44 5.39
C PRO A 203 16.21 -17.82 5.31
N PHE A 204 14.93 -17.90 5.01
CA PHE A 204 14.23 -19.15 4.74
C PHE A 204 13.94 -19.30 3.25
N LEU A 205 13.76 -20.55 2.79
CA LEU A 205 13.56 -20.91 1.38
C LEU A 205 14.62 -20.24 0.47
N THR A 206 14.21 -19.38 -0.46
CA THR A 206 15.16 -18.68 -1.38
C THR A 206 15.82 -17.45 -0.78
N GLY A 207 15.43 -17.03 0.44
CA GLY A 207 15.80 -15.73 1.01
C GLY A 207 15.06 -14.54 0.41
N SER A 208 14.21 -14.79 -0.58
CA SER A 208 13.33 -13.79 -1.24
C SER A 208 11.91 -14.34 -1.41
N SER A 209 11.58 -15.41 -0.69
CA SER A 209 10.29 -16.08 -0.70
C SER A 209 9.31 -15.39 0.24
N MET A 210 8.06 -15.29 -0.18
CA MET A 210 6.92 -14.99 0.68
C MET A 210 6.20 -16.29 1.01
N VAL A 211 5.65 -16.38 2.23
CA VAL A 211 4.89 -17.54 2.72
C VAL A 211 3.55 -17.08 3.27
N TRP A 212 2.47 -17.69 2.81
CA TRP A 212 1.11 -17.62 3.33
C TRP A 212 0.69 -19.00 3.80
N SER A 213 0.40 -19.18 5.07
CA SER A 213 -0.01 -20.47 5.64
C SER A 213 -1.34 -20.35 6.35
N GLY A 214 -2.19 -21.41 6.27
CA GLY A 214 -3.44 -21.49 7.02
C GLY A 214 -4.70 -21.41 6.18
N HIS A 215 -5.68 -20.65 6.65
CA HIS A 215 -6.99 -20.46 6.02
C HIS A 215 -7.60 -19.11 6.43
N ALA A 216 -8.83 -18.81 5.99
CA ALA A 216 -9.46 -17.51 6.19
C ALA A 216 -9.57 -17.06 7.66
N ASP A 217 -9.70 -17.98 8.59
CA ASP A 217 -9.93 -17.67 10.01
C ASP A 217 -8.67 -17.74 10.87
N GLN A 218 -7.63 -18.38 10.36
CA GLN A 218 -6.33 -18.49 11.01
C GLN A 218 -5.23 -18.54 9.94
N LYS A 219 -4.45 -17.49 9.84
CA LYS A 219 -3.41 -17.37 8.81
C LYS A 219 -2.13 -16.80 9.40
N PHE A 220 -1.01 -17.28 8.91
CA PHE A 220 0.30 -16.72 9.19
C PHE A 220 1.03 -16.39 7.89
N ILE A 221 1.56 -15.19 7.82
CA ILE A 221 2.27 -14.64 6.67
C ILE A 221 3.68 -14.29 7.10
N ALA A 222 4.70 -14.68 6.32
CA ALA A 222 6.07 -14.30 6.56
C ALA A 222 6.80 -13.98 5.25
N TYR A 223 7.61 -12.93 5.24
CA TYR A 223 8.47 -12.57 4.12
C TYR A 223 9.63 -11.68 4.55
N PRO A 224 10.82 -11.82 3.94
CA PRO A 224 11.94 -10.96 4.21
C PRO A 224 11.69 -9.57 3.59
N ILE A 225 12.11 -8.51 4.30
CA ILE A 225 11.96 -7.11 3.87
C ILE A 225 13.30 -6.38 3.76
N ARG A 226 14.38 -6.97 4.27
CA ARG A 226 15.75 -6.47 4.16
C ARG A 226 16.74 -7.61 4.36
N ASN A 227 17.83 -7.61 3.58
CA ASN A 227 18.96 -8.51 3.78
C ASN A 227 20.17 -7.72 4.29
N TYR A 228 20.85 -8.25 5.31
CA TYR A 228 22.02 -7.63 5.93
C TYR A 228 23.33 -8.27 5.45
N GLY A 229 23.57 -8.31 4.14
CA GLY A 229 24.80 -8.81 3.54
C GLY A 229 24.65 -10.10 2.74
N GLY A 230 25.64 -10.44 1.92
CA GLY A 230 25.65 -11.56 0.96
C GLY A 230 26.52 -12.75 1.34
N GLU A 231 27.05 -12.83 2.55
CA GLU A 231 27.90 -13.94 3.02
C GLU A 231 27.09 -15.02 3.75
N ALA A 232 27.63 -16.23 3.79
CA ALA A 232 27.05 -17.33 4.56
C ALA A 232 26.91 -16.93 6.04
N GLY A 233 25.66 -16.99 6.59
CA GLY A 233 25.32 -16.51 7.93
C GLY A 233 24.76 -15.08 7.98
N SER A 234 24.51 -14.44 6.83
CA SER A 234 23.83 -13.14 6.77
C SER A 234 22.37 -13.28 7.23
N LYS A 235 21.92 -12.29 8.01
CA LYS A 235 20.56 -12.24 8.50
C LYS A 235 19.65 -11.46 7.55
N SER A 236 18.36 -11.81 7.55
CA SER A 236 17.29 -11.05 6.95
C SER A 236 16.39 -10.47 8.03
N LEU A 237 15.89 -9.26 7.84
CA LEU A 237 14.76 -8.77 8.60
C LEU A 237 13.49 -9.39 8.01
N VAL A 238 12.87 -10.27 8.76
CA VAL A 238 11.63 -10.97 8.38
C VAL A 238 10.45 -10.26 8.99
N ASN A 239 9.53 -9.81 8.15
CA ASN A 239 8.21 -9.37 8.55
C ASN A 239 7.29 -10.57 8.67
N TRP A 240 6.45 -10.60 9.71
CA TRP A 240 5.39 -11.58 9.83
C TRP A 240 4.06 -10.94 10.25
N ILE A 241 2.97 -11.63 9.93
CA ILE A 241 1.61 -11.26 10.28
C ILE A 241 0.90 -12.53 10.75
N ALA A 242 0.39 -12.51 11.98
CA ALA A 242 -0.57 -13.49 12.47
C ALA A 242 -1.98 -12.90 12.34
N GLU A 243 -2.89 -13.63 11.73
CA GLU A 243 -4.28 -13.23 11.50
C GLU A 243 -5.21 -14.24 12.14
N LEU A 244 -6.14 -13.78 12.97
CA LEU A 244 -7.16 -14.62 13.59
C LEU A 244 -8.53 -13.98 13.46
N ARG A 245 -9.56 -14.80 13.21
CA ARG A 245 -10.94 -14.40 13.38
C ARG A 245 -11.25 -14.34 14.87
N VAL A 246 -11.69 -13.19 15.34
CA VAL A 246 -12.05 -12.93 16.75
C VAL A 246 -13.54 -12.60 16.92
N ARG A 247 -14.26 -12.42 15.81
CA ARG A 247 -15.71 -12.18 15.78
C ARG A 247 -16.31 -12.99 14.64
N ASP A 248 -17.46 -13.59 14.87
CA ASP A 248 -18.16 -14.42 13.88
C ASP A 248 -18.50 -13.62 12.61
N GLU A 249 -18.46 -14.30 11.47
CA GLU A 249 -18.73 -13.69 10.16
C GLU A 249 -20.17 -13.19 10.02
N ILE A 250 -21.09 -13.84 10.75
CA ILE A 250 -22.53 -13.50 10.76
C ILE A 250 -22.90 -12.42 11.78
N ASP A 251 -21.93 -11.96 12.59
CA ASP A 251 -22.16 -10.85 13.52
C ASP A 251 -22.46 -9.57 12.73
N PRO A 252 -23.65 -8.97 12.89
CA PRO A 252 -24.01 -7.74 12.16
C PRO A 252 -23.22 -6.52 12.63
N ASP A 253 -22.55 -6.57 13.79
CA ASP A 253 -21.73 -5.48 14.30
C ASP A 253 -20.37 -5.47 13.59
N THR A 254 -20.23 -4.58 12.61
CA THR A 254 -18.97 -4.34 11.90
C THR A 254 -18.11 -3.23 12.54
N THR A 255 -18.46 -2.77 13.75
CA THR A 255 -17.69 -1.75 14.46
C THR A 255 -16.33 -2.31 14.88
N PRO A 256 -15.21 -1.64 14.55
CA PRO A 256 -13.90 -2.06 15.01
C PRO A 256 -13.84 -2.10 16.55
N PRO A 257 -13.03 -3.01 17.13
CA PRO A 257 -12.67 -2.92 18.54
C PRO A 257 -12.12 -1.54 18.87
N GLU A 258 -12.22 -1.13 20.13
CA GLU A 258 -11.74 0.17 20.58
C GLU A 258 -10.33 0.42 20.10
N LYS A 259 -10.11 1.67 19.69
CA LYS A 259 -8.96 2.22 18.99
C LYS A 259 -7.63 1.56 19.36
N THR A 260 -7.19 0.68 18.54
CA THR A 260 -5.79 0.30 18.52
C THR A 260 -5.04 1.35 17.73
N ASP A 261 -4.16 2.07 18.40
CA ASP A 261 -3.14 2.85 17.74
C ASP A 261 -2.21 1.87 17.01
N TRP A 262 -1.85 2.13 15.77
CA TRP A 262 -0.90 1.34 14.98
C TRP A 262 0.48 1.19 15.65
N LEU A 263 0.72 1.92 16.73
CA LEU A 263 1.95 1.96 17.52
C LEU A 263 1.84 1.23 18.86
N ASN A 264 0.70 0.61 19.16
CA ASN A 264 0.55 -0.15 20.39
C ASN A 264 1.30 -1.47 20.29
N ASP A 265 2.34 -1.60 21.12
CA ASP A 265 2.97 -2.88 21.40
C ASP A 265 2.06 -3.67 22.35
N VAL A 266 1.73 -4.89 21.94
CA VAL A 266 0.79 -5.73 22.69
C VAL A 266 1.44 -7.03 23.16
N PRO A 267 0.98 -7.60 24.32
CA PRO A 267 1.46 -8.87 24.80
C PRO A 267 1.19 -10.00 23.78
N LYS A 268 2.23 -10.80 23.49
CA LYS A 268 2.17 -11.92 22.53
C LYS A 268 1.20 -13.02 22.97
N GLU A 269 0.96 -13.13 24.28
CA GLU A 269 0.06 -14.09 24.91
C GLU A 269 -1.38 -13.99 24.41
N ARG A 270 -1.76 -12.84 23.83
CA ARG A 270 -3.09 -12.64 23.26
C ARG A 270 -3.40 -13.57 22.09
N PHE A 271 -2.37 -13.99 21.33
CA PHE A 271 -2.59 -14.75 20.09
C PHE A 271 -1.61 -15.90 19.88
N ALA A 272 -0.41 -15.87 20.50
CA ALA A 272 0.68 -16.80 20.21
C ALA A 272 0.28 -18.29 20.42
N GLY A 273 -0.53 -18.58 21.44
CA GLY A 273 -1.04 -19.92 21.71
C GLY A 273 -1.79 -20.56 20.55
N GLN A 274 -2.40 -19.78 19.69
CA GLN A 274 -3.11 -20.28 18.50
C GLN A 274 -2.14 -20.82 17.42
N PHE A 275 -0.85 -20.49 17.50
CA PHE A 275 0.17 -20.87 16.53
C PHE A 275 1.23 -21.83 17.09
N GLU A 276 1.07 -22.37 18.31
CA GLU A 276 2.08 -23.22 18.98
C GLU A 276 2.49 -24.46 18.18
N SER A 277 1.58 -25.03 17.39
CA SER A 277 1.84 -26.21 16.57
C SER A 277 2.36 -25.88 15.16
N TRP A 278 2.57 -24.62 14.82
CA TRP A 278 2.93 -24.20 13.46
C TRP A 278 4.44 -24.19 13.25
N THR A 279 5.03 -25.38 13.31
CA THR A 279 6.46 -25.60 13.02
C THR A 279 6.58 -26.35 11.72
N PHE A 280 7.05 -25.67 10.69
CA PHE A 280 7.27 -26.22 9.35
C PHE A 280 8.77 -26.48 9.16
N GLY A 281 9.13 -27.35 8.23
CA GLY A 281 10.55 -27.66 7.99
C GLY A 281 11.38 -26.45 7.54
N PHE A 282 10.74 -25.40 7.06
CA PHE A 282 11.36 -24.16 6.59
C PHE A 282 11.08 -22.94 7.47
N LEU A 283 10.12 -22.99 8.40
CA LEU A 283 9.68 -21.86 9.21
C LEU A 283 9.16 -22.34 10.57
N ASP A 284 9.73 -21.82 11.65
CA ASP A 284 9.25 -22.02 13.02
C ASP A 284 8.47 -20.77 13.46
N VAL A 285 7.13 -20.84 13.38
CA VAL A 285 6.26 -19.70 13.70
C VAL A 285 6.30 -19.34 15.18
N PRO A 286 6.17 -20.29 16.14
CA PRO A 286 6.35 -20.00 17.57
C PRO A 286 7.64 -19.26 17.89
N GLN A 287 8.76 -19.69 17.30
CA GLN A 287 10.06 -19.07 17.53
C GLN A 287 10.10 -17.65 16.92
N LEU A 288 9.56 -17.41 15.72
CA LEU A 288 9.44 -16.07 15.13
C LEU A 288 8.70 -15.10 16.06
N ILE A 289 7.54 -15.54 16.58
CA ILE A 289 6.75 -14.73 17.51
C ILE A 289 7.53 -14.48 18.79
N ALA A 290 8.14 -15.50 19.37
CA ALA A 290 8.86 -15.39 20.65
C ALA A 290 10.06 -14.42 20.57
N GLU A 291 10.83 -14.45 19.48
CA GLU A 291 12.03 -13.62 19.28
C GLU A 291 11.71 -12.17 18.86
N THR A 292 10.47 -11.88 18.43
CA THR A 292 10.07 -10.52 18.03
C THR A 292 10.01 -9.61 19.26
N GLU A 293 10.68 -8.47 19.21
CA GLU A 293 10.71 -7.50 20.32
C GLU A 293 9.37 -6.77 20.49
N LYS A 294 8.84 -6.24 19.39
CA LYS A 294 7.57 -5.45 19.39
C LYS A 294 6.55 -6.03 18.45
N VAL A 295 5.33 -6.19 18.96
CA VAL A 295 4.19 -6.68 18.18
C VAL A 295 3.09 -5.64 18.16
N PHE A 296 2.67 -5.28 16.95
CA PHE A 296 1.60 -4.31 16.74
C PHE A 296 0.29 -5.03 16.41
N GLU A 297 -0.79 -4.57 17.03
CA GLU A 297 -2.14 -5.12 16.84
C GLU A 297 -3.02 -4.11 16.11
N TYR A 298 -3.79 -4.57 15.15
CA TYR A 298 -4.83 -3.75 14.55
C TYR A 298 -5.97 -4.58 13.94
N PRO A 299 -7.19 -4.04 13.90
CA PRO A 299 -8.31 -4.70 13.26
C PRO A 299 -8.18 -4.64 11.73
N MET A 300 -8.54 -5.72 11.05
CA MET A 300 -8.65 -5.72 9.60
C MET A 300 -9.90 -4.96 9.20
N CYS A 301 -9.71 -3.73 8.72
CA CYS A 301 -10.80 -2.83 8.35
C CYS A 301 -10.70 -2.35 6.91
N ASP A 302 -11.88 -2.09 6.33
CA ASP A 302 -12.04 -1.37 5.06
C ASP A 302 -13.15 -0.33 5.16
N ARG A 303 -13.53 0.25 4.03
CA ARG A 303 -14.75 1.05 3.86
C ARG A 303 -15.49 0.61 2.61
N ASN A 304 -16.79 0.83 2.59
CA ASN A 304 -17.53 0.64 1.35
C ASN A 304 -16.97 1.56 0.25
N PRO A 305 -16.94 1.09 -1.00
CA PRO A 305 -16.61 1.96 -2.11
C PRO A 305 -17.49 3.22 -2.07
N ALA A 306 -16.85 4.38 -2.06
CA ALA A 306 -17.57 5.65 -2.09
C ALA A 306 -18.21 5.86 -3.45
N GLU A 307 -19.40 6.49 -3.48
CA GLU A 307 -20.08 6.79 -4.73
C GLU A 307 -19.33 7.84 -5.57
N ARG A 308 -18.56 8.69 -4.91
CA ARG A 308 -17.85 9.81 -5.52
C ARG A 308 -16.56 10.13 -4.77
N TRP A 309 -15.52 10.53 -5.49
CA TRP A 309 -14.24 10.97 -4.90
C TRP A 309 -13.97 12.45 -5.07
N SER A 310 -14.47 13.02 -6.16
CA SER A 310 -14.14 14.38 -6.60
C SER A 310 -15.29 15.35 -6.38
N PHE A 311 -15.02 16.47 -5.72
CA PHE A 311 -15.99 17.49 -5.33
C PHE A 311 -15.39 18.86 -5.69
N ALA A 312 -15.85 19.45 -6.80
CA ALA A 312 -15.27 20.65 -7.39
C ALA A 312 -13.75 20.50 -7.57
N SER A 313 -12.94 21.27 -6.86
CA SER A 313 -11.47 21.23 -6.90
C SER A 313 -10.83 20.41 -5.76
N LEU A 314 -11.56 19.48 -5.16
CA LEU A 314 -11.08 18.55 -4.14
C LEU A 314 -11.31 17.11 -4.59
N THR A 315 -10.32 16.23 -4.34
CA THR A 315 -10.48 14.78 -4.60
C THR A 315 -9.84 13.94 -3.51
N LEU A 316 -10.37 12.72 -3.30
CA LEU A 316 -9.80 11.68 -2.45
C LEU A 316 -8.79 10.85 -3.24
N LEU A 317 -7.75 10.30 -2.54
CA LEU A 317 -6.73 9.46 -3.12
C LEU A 317 -6.27 8.38 -2.13
N GLY A 318 -5.93 7.18 -2.62
CA GLY A 318 -5.44 6.08 -1.81
C GLY A 318 -6.45 5.64 -0.75
N ASP A 319 -6.00 5.35 0.48
CA ASP A 319 -6.88 4.86 1.55
C ASP A 319 -7.93 5.87 2.02
N ALA A 320 -7.84 7.16 1.66
CA ALA A 320 -8.93 8.11 1.85
C ALA A 320 -10.10 7.81 0.90
N ALA A 321 -9.81 7.32 -0.31
CA ALA A 321 -10.78 6.97 -1.35
C ALA A 321 -11.26 5.52 -1.26
N HIS A 322 -10.33 4.56 -1.12
CA HIS A 322 -10.59 3.13 -1.25
C HIS A 322 -9.77 2.28 -0.26
N PRO A 323 -9.92 2.50 1.06
CA PRO A 323 -9.25 1.64 2.03
C PRO A 323 -9.75 0.21 1.86
N MET A 324 -8.83 -0.75 1.84
CA MET A 324 -9.10 -2.15 1.56
C MET A 324 -8.38 -3.07 2.54
N TYR A 325 -8.89 -4.28 2.70
CA TYR A 325 -8.16 -5.30 3.45
C TYR A 325 -6.79 -5.55 2.82
N PRO A 326 -5.74 -5.84 3.61
CA PRO A 326 -4.38 -6.04 3.10
C PRO A 326 -4.20 -7.33 2.28
N ILE A 327 -5.29 -8.02 1.97
CA ILE A 327 -5.35 -9.22 1.14
C ILE A 327 -4.88 -8.87 -0.28
N GLY A 328 -3.98 -9.69 -0.85
CA GLY A 328 -3.37 -9.43 -2.15
C GLY A 328 -2.35 -8.30 -2.18
N SER A 329 -2.03 -7.68 -1.04
CA SER A 329 -0.97 -6.67 -0.88
C SER A 329 -1.07 -5.50 -1.89
N ASN A 330 -2.25 -4.92 -2.07
CA ASN A 330 -2.53 -4.03 -3.20
C ASN A 330 -2.76 -2.55 -2.82
N GLY A 331 -3.09 -2.22 -1.58
CA GLY A 331 -3.48 -0.86 -1.18
C GLY A 331 -2.47 0.22 -1.57
N ALA A 332 -1.20 0.09 -1.17
CA ALA A 332 -0.16 1.04 -1.53
C ALA A 332 0.09 1.11 -3.04
N SER A 333 0.02 -0.03 -3.74
CA SER A 333 0.18 -0.08 -5.19
C SER A 333 -0.92 0.69 -5.90
N GLN A 334 -2.17 0.59 -5.45
CA GLN A 334 -3.29 1.36 -6.00
C GLN A 334 -3.15 2.86 -5.73
N ALA A 335 -2.70 3.26 -4.54
CA ALA A 335 -2.42 4.68 -4.24
C ALA A 335 -1.33 5.28 -5.14
N ILE A 336 -0.29 4.50 -5.47
CA ILE A 336 0.75 4.90 -6.44
C ILE A 336 0.16 5.08 -7.85
N LEU A 337 -0.73 4.19 -8.27
CA LEU A 337 -1.42 4.29 -9.56
C LEU A 337 -2.39 5.47 -9.61
N ASP A 338 -3.05 5.77 -8.49
CA ASP A 338 -3.91 6.95 -8.38
C ASP A 338 -3.13 8.23 -8.65
N ALA A 339 -1.94 8.36 -8.05
CA ALA A 339 -1.07 9.51 -8.26
C ALA A 339 -0.70 9.71 -9.74
N ALA A 340 -0.37 8.62 -10.44
CA ALA A 340 -0.06 8.66 -11.86
C ALA A 340 -1.30 9.02 -12.71
N CYS A 341 -2.45 8.42 -12.44
CA CYS A 341 -3.70 8.70 -13.15
C CYS A 341 -4.15 10.15 -12.96
N LEU A 342 -4.16 10.63 -11.70
CA LEU A 342 -4.52 12.02 -11.38
C LEU A 342 -3.63 13.01 -12.14
N THR A 343 -2.31 12.79 -12.13
CA THR A 343 -1.37 13.66 -12.86
C THR A 343 -1.67 13.65 -14.36
N ASN A 344 -1.92 12.48 -14.96
CA ASN A 344 -2.26 12.38 -16.38
C ASN A 344 -3.54 13.15 -16.72
N CYS A 345 -4.56 13.09 -15.88
CA CYS A 345 -5.80 13.87 -16.07
C CYS A 345 -5.55 15.38 -15.96
N LEU A 346 -4.69 15.81 -15.04
CA LEU A 346 -4.30 17.22 -14.91
C LEU A 346 -3.45 17.70 -16.08
N LEU A 347 -2.60 16.87 -16.67
CA LEU A 347 -1.88 17.20 -17.92
C LEU A 347 -2.83 17.40 -19.09
N ARG A 348 -3.88 16.60 -19.20
CA ARG A 348 -4.94 16.78 -20.20
C ARG A 348 -5.72 18.10 -20.01
N TRP A 349 -5.88 18.54 -18.76
CA TRP A 349 -6.40 19.87 -18.47
C TRP A 349 -5.41 20.99 -18.87
N GLN A 350 -4.12 20.81 -18.61
CA GLN A 350 -3.10 21.80 -19.03
C GLN A 350 -2.99 21.93 -20.55
N SER A 351 -3.10 20.80 -21.29
CA SER A 351 -3.09 20.79 -22.76
C SER A 351 -4.35 21.39 -23.38
N GLY A 352 -5.44 21.51 -22.63
CA GLY A 352 -6.73 21.99 -23.09
C GLY A 352 -7.71 20.89 -23.54
N ASP A 353 -7.32 19.62 -23.44
CA ASP A 353 -8.21 18.49 -23.75
C ASP A 353 -9.35 18.36 -22.74
N ILE A 354 -9.14 18.87 -21.52
CA ILE A 354 -10.14 18.98 -20.46
C ILE A 354 -10.30 20.45 -20.08
N ALA A 355 -11.54 20.92 -19.94
CA ALA A 355 -11.86 22.35 -19.81
C ALA A 355 -11.34 22.99 -18.51
N ASN A 356 -11.46 22.29 -17.38
CA ASN A 356 -11.13 22.81 -16.05
C ASN A 356 -10.62 21.71 -15.10
N ILE A 357 -10.17 22.11 -13.91
CA ILE A 357 -9.69 21.18 -12.86
C ILE A 357 -10.78 20.19 -12.45
N THR A 358 -11.99 20.65 -12.24
CA THR A 358 -13.14 19.79 -11.89
C THR A 358 -13.34 18.67 -12.90
N GLY A 359 -13.23 18.95 -14.20
CA GLY A 359 -13.29 17.94 -15.26
C GLY A 359 -12.11 16.95 -15.20
N ALA A 360 -10.90 17.41 -14.85
CA ALA A 360 -9.75 16.53 -14.69
C ALA A 360 -9.91 15.58 -13.49
N LEU A 361 -10.44 16.10 -12.38
CA LEU A 361 -10.73 15.28 -11.20
C LEU A 361 -11.87 14.28 -11.46
N GLN A 362 -12.88 14.67 -12.26
CA GLN A 362 -13.93 13.75 -12.67
C GLN A 362 -13.35 12.61 -13.54
N ALA A 363 -12.49 12.93 -14.52
CA ALA A 363 -11.84 11.93 -15.35
C ALA A 363 -10.97 10.95 -14.55
N TYR A 364 -10.24 11.46 -13.54
CA TYR A 364 -9.50 10.64 -12.58
C TYR A 364 -10.41 9.66 -11.83
N GLN A 365 -11.50 10.17 -11.26
CA GLN A 365 -12.48 9.35 -10.55
C GLN A 365 -13.09 8.28 -11.46
N ASP A 366 -13.52 8.66 -12.67
CA ASP A 366 -14.18 7.75 -13.62
C ASP A 366 -13.27 6.58 -14.03
N GLU A 367 -11.96 6.82 -14.08
CA GLU A 367 -10.98 5.79 -14.38
C GLU A 367 -10.69 4.91 -13.16
N ARG A 368 -10.47 5.50 -11.97
CA ARG A 368 -9.92 4.77 -10.83
C ARG A 368 -10.96 4.14 -9.92
N LEU A 369 -12.07 4.82 -9.65
CA LEU A 369 -13.10 4.36 -8.71
C LEU A 369 -13.66 2.97 -9.08
N PRO A 370 -14.06 2.70 -10.34
CA PRO A 370 -14.62 1.38 -10.68
C PRO A 370 -13.62 0.23 -10.50
N ILE A 371 -12.33 0.50 -10.73
CA ILE A 371 -11.25 -0.50 -10.60
C ILE A 371 -11.04 -0.81 -9.12
N THR A 372 -10.82 0.22 -8.30
CA THR A 372 -10.53 0.04 -6.88
C THR A 372 -11.72 -0.50 -6.10
N ALA A 373 -12.95 -0.12 -6.48
CA ALA A 373 -14.17 -0.69 -5.91
C ALA A 373 -14.24 -2.22 -6.11
N LYS A 374 -13.89 -2.72 -7.30
CA LYS A 374 -13.81 -4.16 -7.57
C LYS A 374 -12.74 -4.84 -6.70
N ILE A 375 -11.59 -4.19 -6.49
CA ILE A 375 -10.52 -4.74 -5.64
C ILE A 375 -10.97 -4.81 -4.18
N VAL A 376 -11.62 -3.74 -3.65
CA VAL A 376 -12.20 -3.75 -2.28
C VAL A 376 -13.13 -4.94 -2.11
N MET A 377 -14.05 -5.15 -3.04
CA MET A 377 -15.02 -6.27 -2.98
C MET A 377 -14.35 -7.64 -3.14
N ALA A 378 -13.34 -7.77 -4.03
CA ALA A 378 -12.59 -9.00 -4.19
C ALA A 378 -11.81 -9.38 -2.91
N ASN A 379 -11.23 -8.39 -2.22
CA ASN A 379 -10.51 -8.61 -0.97
C ASN A 379 -11.44 -9.08 0.16
N ARG A 380 -12.69 -8.65 0.20
CA ARG A 380 -13.70 -9.18 1.13
C ARG A 380 -13.99 -10.66 0.90
N GLY A 381 -13.89 -11.14 -0.35
CA GLY A 381 -13.97 -12.54 -0.74
C GLY A 381 -12.65 -13.31 -0.65
N ASN A 382 -11.73 -12.88 0.21
CA ASN A 382 -10.37 -13.43 0.38
C ASN A 382 -9.42 -13.24 -0.82
N GLY A 383 -9.83 -12.61 -1.92
CA GLY A 383 -8.94 -12.33 -3.05
C GLY A 383 -8.10 -13.54 -3.48
N PRO A 384 -6.76 -13.39 -3.63
CA PRO A 384 -5.90 -14.51 -4.00
C PRO A 384 -5.75 -15.55 -2.88
N ASP A 385 -6.02 -15.20 -1.62
CA ASP A 385 -5.93 -16.10 -0.47
C ASP A 385 -7.09 -17.11 -0.43
N HIS A 386 -8.06 -17.00 -1.36
CA HIS A 386 -9.17 -17.95 -1.50
C HIS A 386 -8.68 -19.39 -1.70
N VAL A 387 -7.52 -19.58 -2.31
CA VAL A 387 -6.88 -20.90 -2.48
C VAL A 387 -6.63 -21.60 -1.14
N LEU A 388 -6.26 -20.86 -0.08
CA LEU A 388 -6.06 -21.38 1.26
C LEU A 388 -7.39 -21.91 1.85
N GLN A 389 -8.46 -21.17 1.64
CA GLN A 389 -9.79 -21.54 2.14
C GLN A 389 -10.32 -22.79 1.45
N VAL A 390 -10.21 -22.86 0.12
CA VAL A 390 -10.63 -24.05 -0.65
C VAL A 390 -9.84 -25.30 -0.22
N ALA A 391 -8.52 -25.17 -0.04
CA ALA A 391 -7.70 -26.28 0.45
C ALA A 391 -8.14 -26.75 1.85
N HIS A 392 -8.39 -25.81 2.77
CA HIS A 392 -8.85 -26.12 4.11
C HIS A 392 -10.23 -26.81 4.14
N GLU A 393 -11.18 -26.32 3.35
CA GLU A 393 -12.54 -26.91 3.28
C GLU A 393 -12.54 -28.34 2.73
N ARG A 394 -11.69 -28.62 1.72
CA ARG A 394 -11.61 -29.94 1.08
C ARG A 394 -10.75 -30.94 1.86
N ALA A 395 -9.74 -30.45 2.60
CA ALA A 395 -8.81 -31.28 3.34
C ALA A 395 -8.40 -30.61 4.69
N PRO A 396 -9.32 -30.49 5.67
CA PRO A 396 -9.05 -29.79 6.94
C PRO A 396 -7.96 -30.46 7.79
N ASN A 397 -7.69 -31.75 7.56
CA ASN A 397 -6.66 -32.53 8.25
C ASN A 397 -5.36 -32.68 7.45
N GLY A 398 -5.21 -31.90 6.39
CA GLY A 398 -4.04 -31.95 5.50
C GLY A 398 -4.22 -32.96 4.35
N PHE A 399 -3.25 -32.99 3.44
CA PHE A 399 -3.22 -33.82 2.23
C PHE A 399 -1.80 -34.27 1.92
N LYS A 400 -1.64 -35.29 1.08
CA LYS A 400 -0.34 -35.73 0.57
C LYS A 400 0.07 -34.95 -0.68
N HIS A 401 -0.85 -34.80 -1.60
CA HIS A 401 -0.66 -34.07 -2.84
C HIS A 401 -1.85 -33.14 -3.07
N ILE A 402 -1.56 -31.88 -3.38
CA ILE A 402 -2.62 -30.87 -3.59
C ILE A 402 -3.56 -31.28 -4.75
N ASN A 403 -3.02 -31.95 -5.77
CA ASN A 403 -3.82 -32.42 -6.93
C ASN A 403 -4.86 -33.47 -6.57
N ASP A 404 -4.79 -34.08 -5.37
CA ASP A 404 -5.84 -35.01 -4.87
C ASP A 404 -7.12 -34.26 -4.47
N ILE A 405 -7.02 -32.95 -4.20
CA ILE A 405 -8.10 -32.11 -3.67
C ILE A 405 -8.45 -30.91 -4.54
N ILE A 406 -7.47 -30.33 -5.25
CA ILE A 406 -7.65 -29.17 -6.13
C ILE A 406 -6.81 -29.42 -7.41
N SER A 407 -7.41 -29.25 -8.58
CA SER A 407 -6.66 -29.35 -9.84
C SER A 407 -5.71 -28.17 -10.03
N GLN A 408 -4.61 -28.40 -10.71
CA GLN A 408 -3.64 -27.34 -11.07
C GLN A 408 -4.32 -26.18 -11.80
N LYS A 409 -5.24 -26.47 -12.70
CA LYS A 409 -6.00 -25.47 -13.43
C LYS A 409 -6.84 -24.59 -12.50
N GLU A 410 -7.52 -25.17 -11.51
CA GLU A 410 -8.34 -24.42 -10.57
C GLU A 410 -7.49 -23.47 -9.69
N LEU A 411 -6.30 -23.91 -9.27
CA LEU A 411 -5.33 -23.09 -8.55
C LEU A 411 -4.86 -21.88 -9.40
N GLU A 412 -4.53 -22.11 -10.64
CA GLU A 412 -4.11 -21.08 -11.59
C GLU A 412 -5.24 -20.09 -11.89
N ASP A 413 -6.46 -20.58 -12.11
CA ASP A 413 -7.64 -19.76 -12.41
C ASP A 413 -7.94 -18.77 -11.25
N ILE A 414 -7.81 -19.20 -9.99
CA ILE A 414 -7.98 -18.33 -8.81
C ILE A 414 -6.94 -17.19 -8.83
N GLY A 415 -5.67 -17.52 -9.04
CA GLY A 415 -4.60 -16.53 -9.08
C GLY A 415 -4.74 -15.54 -10.24
N LEU A 416 -5.07 -16.02 -11.44
CA LEU A 416 -5.26 -15.21 -12.64
C LEU A 416 -6.46 -14.27 -12.51
N ALA A 417 -7.58 -14.74 -11.96
CA ALA A 417 -8.77 -13.92 -11.74
C ALA A 417 -8.47 -12.69 -10.88
N TYR A 418 -7.69 -12.84 -9.81
CA TYR A 418 -7.31 -11.70 -8.99
C TYR A 418 -6.35 -10.73 -9.70
N LYS A 419 -5.36 -11.23 -10.45
CA LYS A 419 -4.44 -10.40 -11.24
C LYS A 419 -5.20 -9.52 -12.25
N ALA A 420 -6.22 -10.08 -12.90
CA ALA A 420 -7.08 -9.36 -13.83
C ALA A 420 -7.88 -8.24 -13.13
N VAL A 421 -8.50 -8.55 -11.97
CA VAL A 421 -9.24 -7.55 -11.18
C VAL A 421 -8.33 -6.42 -10.70
N ALA A 422 -7.13 -6.75 -10.24
CA ALA A 422 -6.18 -5.80 -9.68
C ALA A 422 -5.33 -5.07 -10.73
N GLY A 423 -5.41 -5.49 -12.00
CA GLY A 423 -4.79 -4.80 -13.15
C GLY A 423 -3.29 -4.99 -13.28
N PHE A 424 -2.74 -6.09 -12.76
CA PHE A 424 -1.31 -6.41 -12.89
C PHE A 424 -1.02 -7.70 -13.65
N GLU A 425 -1.79 -7.98 -14.70
CA GLU A 425 -1.48 -9.05 -15.67
C GLU A 425 -0.13 -8.79 -16.35
N VAL A 426 0.64 -9.85 -16.58
CA VAL A 426 2.03 -9.75 -17.07
C VAL A 426 2.12 -8.99 -18.40
N GLU A 427 1.28 -9.35 -19.36
CA GLU A 427 1.26 -8.76 -20.70
C GLU A 427 0.96 -7.26 -20.63
N ARG A 428 -0.05 -6.87 -19.85
CA ARG A 428 -0.46 -5.48 -19.66
C ARG A 428 0.65 -4.63 -19.05
N VAL A 429 1.26 -5.11 -17.96
CA VAL A 429 2.34 -4.38 -17.28
C VAL A 429 3.57 -4.30 -18.17
N ASN A 430 3.91 -5.37 -18.92
CA ASN A 430 5.04 -5.39 -19.83
C ASN A 430 4.86 -4.46 -21.03
N ASP A 431 3.66 -4.34 -21.57
CA ASP A 431 3.34 -3.38 -22.61
C ASP A 431 3.54 -1.94 -22.11
N LEU A 432 3.00 -1.60 -20.93
CA LEU A 432 3.21 -0.31 -20.29
C LEU A 432 4.70 -0.04 -19.98
N ALA A 433 5.43 -1.06 -19.52
CA ALA A 433 6.86 -0.96 -19.24
C ALA A 433 7.68 -0.63 -20.49
N SER A 434 7.33 -1.21 -21.63
CA SER A 434 7.98 -0.94 -22.92
C SER A 434 7.66 0.47 -23.43
N LYS A 435 6.39 0.89 -23.35
CA LYS A 435 5.94 2.22 -23.78
C LYS A 435 6.53 3.36 -22.94
N SER A 436 6.86 3.08 -21.69
CA SER A 436 7.43 4.06 -20.73
C SER A 436 8.94 3.93 -20.55
N GLU A 437 9.63 3.17 -21.38
CA GLU A 437 11.09 3.09 -21.33
C GLU A 437 11.74 4.46 -21.57
N GLY A 438 12.78 4.78 -20.78
CA GLY A 438 13.46 6.08 -20.83
C GLY A 438 12.63 7.26 -20.31
N THR A 439 11.52 7.04 -19.59
CA THR A 439 10.69 8.13 -19.05
C THR A 439 11.42 8.93 -18.00
N ALA A 440 12.15 8.30 -17.08
CA ALA A 440 12.91 9.00 -16.04
C ALA A 440 13.99 9.91 -16.64
N GLU A 441 14.68 9.44 -17.68
CA GLU A 441 15.68 10.22 -18.43
C GLU A 441 15.03 11.43 -19.13
N ARG A 442 13.92 11.24 -19.82
CA ARG A 442 13.18 12.33 -20.49
C ARG A 442 12.67 13.39 -19.51
N LEU A 443 12.36 12.98 -18.28
CA LEU A 443 11.95 13.89 -17.20
C LEU A 443 13.13 14.50 -16.43
N GLY A 444 14.39 14.16 -16.79
CA GLY A 444 15.59 14.65 -16.10
C GLY A 444 15.74 14.14 -14.66
N LEU A 445 15.15 13.00 -14.35
CA LEU A 445 15.08 12.42 -12.98
C LEU A 445 16.20 11.41 -12.69
N VAL A 446 17.01 11.05 -13.67
CA VAL A 446 18.15 10.13 -13.55
C VAL A 446 19.44 10.92 -13.63
N ASP A 447 20.30 10.77 -12.63
CA ASP A 447 21.63 11.34 -12.66
C ASP A 447 22.49 10.55 -13.66
N SER A 448 22.74 11.13 -14.82
CA SER A 448 23.54 10.52 -15.90
C SER A 448 24.96 10.14 -15.47
N LYS A 449 25.45 10.72 -14.36
CA LYS A 449 26.75 10.38 -13.77
C LYS A 449 26.72 9.06 -12.98
N ALA A 450 25.59 8.66 -12.42
CA ALA A 450 25.46 7.40 -11.70
C ALA A 450 25.49 6.19 -12.65
N ILE A 451 25.00 6.34 -13.89
CA ILE A 451 24.99 5.29 -14.91
C ILE A 451 26.40 5.06 -15.50
N ALA A 452 27.22 6.11 -15.60
CA ALA A 452 28.57 6.01 -16.17
C ALA A 452 29.60 5.34 -15.23
N ASN A 453 29.35 5.28 -13.95
CA ASN A 453 30.30 4.76 -12.94
C ASN A 453 30.07 3.28 -12.55
N GLY A 454 29.23 2.52 -13.26
CA GLY A 454 29.18 1.05 -13.30
C GLY A 454 29.52 0.32 -11.99
N LYS A 455 28.95 0.73 -10.85
CA LYS A 455 29.02 -0.06 -9.60
C LYS A 455 27.65 -0.73 -9.40
N HIS A 456 27.58 -1.95 -9.92
CA HIS A 456 26.57 -2.95 -9.58
C HIS A 456 26.95 -3.69 -8.31
#